data_a2796c8c3e387efbe5f065be1577f3ce
#
_entry.id   a2796c8c3e387efbe5f065be1577f3ce
#
_cell.length_a   1.000
_cell.length_b   1.000
_cell.length_c   1.000
_cell.angle_alpha   90.00
_cell.angle_beta   90.00
_cell.angle_gamma   90.00
#
_symmetry.space_group_name_H-M   'P 1'
#
loop_
_entity.id
_entity.type
_entity.pdbx_description
1 polymer ?
#
loop_
_entity_poly.entity_id
_entity_poly.type
_entity_poly.pdbx_seq_one_letter_code
_entity_poly.pdbx_strand_id
1 'polypeptide(L)'
;MAKFCPNCGSEMIDEAAMCVKCGTMVGENNTNKNNEEKPTASGEKKKGLPALAIVLIVLGGLGLLVVIAIIVFAVIGINALKKVDSNEIKDKLNDYIEENTDSTLYGTIGDTLTDGSLSLTLTGAYKYDSIGEGYFVNTPAEGKEYLVLFFDIENISTESEYVSYYDFEGYVDDVACDITGILGDIEGISDLATDLAPSKKAQGFVAFEVNKNWENFEIHYKEFLGDRTLVFKVSNIEGA
;
A
#
# COMPACT_ATOMS: atom_id res chain seq x y z
N MET A 1 29.29 -8.55 -34.47
CA MET A 1 28.84 -7.14 -34.76
C MET A 1 27.63 -6.86 -33.90
N ALA A 2 27.56 -5.71 -33.28
CA ALA A 2 26.41 -5.40 -32.47
C ALA A 2 25.13 -5.26 -33.32
N LYS A 3 24.07 -5.99 -32.98
CA LYS A 3 22.75 -5.96 -33.64
C LYS A 3 21.85 -4.98 -32.90
N PHE A 4 21.18 -4.12 -33.62
CA PHE A 4 20.29 -3.12 -33.04
C PHE A 4 18.84 -3.40 -33.38
N CYS A 5 17.93 -3.15 -32.45
CA CYS A 5 16.50 -3.32 -32.65
C CYS A 5 15.95 -2.31 -33.68
N PRO A 6 15.31 -2.77 -34.77
CA PRO A 6 14.81 -1.88 -35.82
C PRO A 6 13.67 -0.94 -35.37
N ASN A 7 13.02 -1.24 -34.23
CA ASN A 7 11.91 -0.45 -33.74
C ASN A 7 12.32 0.60 -32.69
N CYS A 8 13.30 0.29 -31.83
CA CYS A 8 13.68 1.20 -30.73
C CYS A 8 15.15 1.56 -30.67
N GLY A 9 15.99 1.02 -31.58
CA GLY A 9 17.41 1.32 -31.66
C GLY A 9 18.30 0.78 -30.53
N SER A 10 17.76 -0.01 -29.59
CA SER A 10 18.56 -0.58 -28.49
C SER A 10 19.44 -1.73 -28.99
N GLU A 11 20.62 -1.87 -28.42
CA GLU A 11 21.54 -2.96 -28.69
C GLU A 11 20.95 -4.30 -28.24
N MET A 12 21.13 -5.32 -29.07
CA MET A 12 20.60 -6.67 -28.88
C MET A 12 21.67 -7.71 -29.01
N ILE A 13 21.53 -8.82 -28.32
CA ILE A 13 22.39 -9.99 -28.48
C ILE A 13 22.16 -10.60 -29.87
N ASP A 14 23.19 -11.05 -30.56
CA ASP A 14 23.13 -11.52 -31.96
C ASP A 14 22.08 -12.67 -32.17
N GLU A 15 21.81 -13.46 -31.15
CA GLU A 15 20.86 -14.60 -31.20
C GLU A 15 19.44 -14.27 -30.64
N ALA A 16 19.18 -13.03 -30.24
CA ALA A 16 17.87 -12.70 -29.67
C ALA A 16 16.78 -12.65 -30.74
N ALA A 17 15.73 -13.45 -30.54
CA ALA A 17 14.53 -13.49 -31.39
C ALA A 17 13.55 -12.34 -31.08
N MET A 18 13.74 -11.63 -29.94
CA MET A 18 12.88 -10.55 -29.47
C MET A 18 13.70 -9.48 -28.76
N CYS A 19 13.35 -8.22 -28.96
CA CYS A 19 13.96 -7.10 -28.23
C CYS A 19 13.43 -7.04 -26.80
N VAL A 20 14.31 -7.20 -25.81
CA VAL A 20 13.93 -7.16 -24.38
C VAL A 20 13.46 -5.79 -23.90
N LYS A 21 13.75 -4.71 -24.66
CA LYS A 21 13.39 -3.35 -24.29
C LYS A 21 12.01 -2.90 -24.79
N CYS A 22 11.60 -3.38 -25.98
CA CYS A 22 10.32 -2.96 -26.58
C CYS A 22 9.41 -4.12 -27.02
N GLY A 23 9.82 -5.39 -26.80
CA GLY A 23 9.04 -6.57 -27.12
C GLY A 23 8.92 -6.90 -28.64
N THR A 24 9.61 -6.17 -29.51
CA THR A 24 9.52 -6.40 -30.97
C THR A 24 10.24 -7.69 -31.34
N MET A 25 9.53 -8.59 -32.05
CA MET A 25 10.10 -9.81 -32.62
C MET A 25 11.01 -9.47 -33.78
N VAL A 26 12.23 -10.00 -33.80
CA VAL A 26 13.22 -9.81 -34.86
C VAL A 26 13.50 -11.19 -35.44
N GLY A 27 12.54 -11.70 -36.23
CA GLY A 27 12.70 -12.97 -36.94
C GLY A 27 13.39 -12.81 -38.31
N GLU A 28 14.12 -13.84 -38.72
CA GLU A 28 14.81 -13.91 -39.97
C GLU A 28 13.91 -13.75 -41.18
N ASN A 29 14.33 -12.90 -42.12
CA ASN A 29 13.79 -12.77 -43.44
C ASN A 29 13.89 -14.09 -44.20
N ASN A 30 12.79 -14.67 -44.59
CA ASN A 30 12.77 -15.63 -45.68
C ASN A 30 12.25 -14.91 -46.93
N THR A 31 13.21 -14.46 -47.72
CA THR A 31 13.02 -14.10 -49.14
C THR A 31 12.63 -15.34 -49.93
N ASN A 32 11.47 -15.33 -50.58
CA ASN A 32 11.35 -16.06 -51.83
C ASN A 32 10.51 -15.25 -52.83
N LYS A 33 11.25 -14.82 -53.88
CA LYS A 33 10.78 -14.33 -55.15
C LYS A 33 10.33 -15.52 -56.01
N ASN A 34 9.40 -15.23 -56.88
CA ASN A 34 9.16 -15.71 -58.26
C ASN A 34 7.77 -16.34 -58.36
N ASN A 35 6.95 -16.13 -59.38
CA ASN A 35 7.10 -15.61 -60.74
C ASN A 35 5.68 -15.37 -61.30
N GLU A 36 5.66 -14.52 -62.29
CA GLU A 36 4.56 -14.33 -63.23
C GLU A 36 4.02 -15.62 -63.79
N GLU A 37 2.70 -15.69 -64.01
CA GLU A 37 2.15 -16.07 -65.32
C GLU A 37 0.67 -15.71 -65.41
N LYS A 38 0.30 -15.02 -66.51
CA LYS A 38 -1.03 -14.71 -66.95
C LYS A 38 -1.45 -15.84 -67.93
N PRO A 39 -2.68 -16.29 -67.88
CA PRO A 39 -3.44 -16.42 -69.10
C PRO A 39 -4.84 -15.76 -69.05
N THR A 40 -5.12 -15.11 -70.12
CA THR A 40 -6.40 -14.64 -70.61
C THR A 40 -7.34 -15.80 -70.90
N ALA A 41 -8.66 -15.66 -70.50
CA ALA A 41 -9.79 -15.80 -71.41
C ALA A 41 -11.13 -15.73 -70.64
N SER A 42 -11.96 -14.77 -71.04
CA SER A 42 -13.38 -14.86 -71.45
C SER A 42 -14.35 -15.67 -70.60
N GLY A 43 -15.36 -15.00 -70.04
CA GLY A 43 -16.61 -15.67 -69.64
C GLY A 43 -17.49 -14.80 -68.73
N GLU A 44 -18.50 -14.19 -69.29
CA GLU A 44 -19.76 -13.72 -68.71
C GLU A 44 -19.81 -12.86 -67.45
N LYS A 45 -20.26 -11.62 -67.63
CA LYS A 45 -20.63 -10.64 -66.62
C LYS A 45 -21.93 -11.05 -65.89
N LYS A 46 -21.77 -11.58 -64.70
CA LYS A 46 -22.78 -11.36 -63.64
C LYS A 46 -22.35 -10.12 -62.86
N LYS A 47 -23.21 -9.12 -62.84
CA LYS A 47 -23.02 -7.90 -62.01
C LYS A 47 -23.12 -8.25 -60.55
N GLY A 48 -22.00 -8.69 -59.97
CA GLY A 48 -21.80 -8.71 -58.50
C GLY A 48 -21.44 -7.32 -58.05
N LEU A 49 -21.92 -6.89 -56.89
CA LEU A 49 -21.49 -5.65 -56.25
C LEU A 49 -19.95 -5.59 -56.18
N PRO A 50 -19.34 -4.44 -56.45
CA PRO A 50 -17.90 -4.30 -56.38
C PRO A 50 -17.42 -4.69 -54.97
N ALA A 51 -16.28 -5.40 -54.87
CA ALA A 51 -15.73 -5.89 -53.62
C ALA A 51 -15.62 -4.80 -52.54
N LEU A 52 -15.38 -3.57 -52.97
CA LEU A 52 -15.37 -2.39 -52.08
C LEU A 52 -16.75 -2.12 -51.42
N ALA A 53 -17.86 -2.35 -52.16
CA ALA A 53 -19.20 -2.17 -51.60
C ALA A 53 -19.56 -3.24 -50.59
N ILE A 54 -19.09 -4.48 -50.80
CA ILE A 54 -19.27 -5.60 -49.83
C ILE A 54 -18.47 -5.30 -48.55
N VAL A 55 -17.24 -4.82 -48.66
CA VAL A 55 -16.40 -4.42 -47.50
C VAL A 55 -17.02 -3.27 -46.73
N LEU A 56 -17.56 -2.26 -47.42
CA LEU A 56 -18.26 -1.15 -46.75
C LEU A 56 -19.55 -1.58 -46.06
N ILE A 57 -20.29 -2.50 -46.61
CA ILE A 57 -21.53 -3.04 -46.00
C ILE A 57 -21.16 -3.88 -44.77
N VAL A 58 -20.11 -4.71 -44.81
CA VAL A 58 -19.68 -5.54 -43.70
C VAL A 58 -19.10 -4.65 -42.57
N LEU A 59 -18.27 -3.67 -42.89
CA LEU A 59 -17.71 -2.73 -41.89
C LEU A 59 -18.79 -1.83 -41.30
N GLY A 60 -19.76 -1.36 -42.14
CA GLY A 60 -20.91 -0.58 -41.66
C GLY A 60 -21.83 -1.40 -40.76
N GLY A 61 -22.09 -2.66 -41.13
CA GLY A 61 -22.89 -3.61 -40.33
C GLY A 61 -22.22 -3.93 -38.97
N LEU A 62 -20.91 -4.16 -39.00
CA LEU A 62 -20.16 -4.42 -37.77
C LEU A 62 -20.13 -3.18 -36.85
N GLY A 63 -19.95 -1.98 -37.45
CA GLY A 63 -20.00 -0.72 -36.72
C GLY A 63 -21.37 -0.47 -36.06
N LEU A 64 -22.46 -0.78 -36.80
CA LEU A 64 -23.82 -0.66 -36.24
C LEU A 64 -24.07 -1.62 -35.09
N LEU A 65 -23.58 -2.86 -35.16
CA LEU A 65 -23.73 -3.85 -34.10
C LEU A 65 -22.95 -3.42 -32.82
N VAL A 66 -21.78 -2.83 -32.99
CA VAL A 66 -21.02 -2.27 -31.86
C VAL A 66 -21.77 -1.12 -31.19
N VAL A 67 -22.34 -0.21 -31.98
CA VAL A 67 -23.14 0.91 -31.44
C VAL A 67 -24.39 0.39 -30.72
N ILE A 68 -25.08 -0.59 -31.26
CA ILE A 68 -26.25 -1.22 -30.62
C ILE A 68 -25.82 -1.90 -29.31
N ALA A 69 -24.69 -2.62 -29.29
CA ALA A 69 -24.17 -3.24 -28.07
C ALA A 69 -23.87 -2.18 -27.00
N ILE A 70 -23.22 -1.07 -27.34
CA ILE A 70 -22.94 0.03 -26.40
C ILE A 70 -24.25 0.62 -25.85
N ILE A 71 -25.25 0.85 -26.68
CA ILE A 71 -26.55 1.36 -26.24
C ILE A 71 -27.25 0.36 -25.30
N VAL A 72 -27.23 -0.93 -25.62
CA VAL A 72 -27.81 -1.99 -24.79
C VAL A 72 -27.08 -2.05 -23.43
N PHE A 73 -25.76 -2.01 -23.43
CA PHE A 73 -24.98 -1.97 -22.18
C PHE A 73 -25.25 -0.71 -21.36
N ALA A 74 -25.38 0.44 -22.02
CA ALA A 74 -25.72 1.70 -21.34
C ALA A 74 -27.14 1.63 -20.73
N VAL A 75 -28.13 1.10 -21.47
CA VAL A 75 -29.51 0.97 -20.97
C VAL A 75 -29.60 -0.05 -19.83
N ILE A 76 -28.88 -1.19 -19.94
CA ILE A 76 -28.80 -2.18 -18.85
C ILE A 76 -28.14 -1.57 -17.62
N GLY A 77 -27.02 -0.84 -17.81
CA GLY A 77 -26.32 -0.14 -16.73
C GLY A 77 -27.21 0.91 -16.05
N ILE A 78 -27.92 1.74 -16.81
CA ILE A 78 -28.85 2.74 -16.27
C ILE A 78 -30.04 2.10 -15.54
N ASN A 79 -30.57 0.98 -16.06
CA ASN A 79 -31.67 0.28 -15.42
C ASN A 79 -31.22 -0.50 -14.17
N ALA A 80 -29.97 -0.99 -14.14
CA ALA A 80 -29.38 -1.56 -12.93
C ALA A 80 -29.18 -0.49 -11.85
N LEU A 81 -28.68 0.70 -12.23
CA LEU A 81 -28.52 1.83 -11.34
C LEU A 81 -29.87 2.38 -10.79
N LYS A 82 -30.95 2.30 -11.60
CA LYS A 82 -32.30 2.71 -11.15
C LYS A 82 -32.96 1.72 -10.21
N LYS A 83 -32.49 0.47 -10.15
CA LYS A 83 -32.97 -0.56 -9.21
C LYS A 83 -32.24 -0.55 -7.87
N VAL A 84 -31.14 0.17 -7.78
CA VAL A 84 -30.42 0.33 -6.53
C VAL A 84 -31.20 1.36 -5.70
N ASP A 85 -31.88 0.90 -4.68
CA ASP A 85 -32.55 1.79 -3.73
C ASP A 85 -31.48 2.59 -3.00
N SER A 86 -31.55 3.92 -3.17
CA SER A 86 -30.57 4.82 -2.54
C SER A 86 -30.60 4.74 -1.01
N ASN A 87 -31.70 4.22 -0.45
CA ASN A 87 -31.83 4.01 0.99
C ASN A 87 -31.07 2.75 1.40
N GLU A 88 -31.16 1.66 0.63
CA GLU A 88 -30.39 0.42 0.89
C GLU A 88 -28.86 0.65 0.82
N ILE A 89 -28.41 1.54 -0.10
CA ILE A 89 -26.99 1.94 -0.13
C ILE A 89 -26.63 2.78 1.09
N LYS A 90 -27.49 3.73 1.45
CA LYS A 90 -27.27 4.56 2.64
C LYS A 90 -27.27 3.74 3.93
N ASP A 91 -28.19 2.79 4.05
CA ASP A 91 -28.27 1.92 5.23
C ASP A 91 -27.01 1.03 5.32
N LYS A 92 -26.59 0.40 4.21
CA LYS A 92 -25.34 -0.39 4.17
C LYS A 92 -24.10 0.48 4.36
N LEU A 93 -24.08 1.71 3.84
CA LEU A 93 -22.98 2.64 4.06
C LEU A 93 -22.94 3.12 5.52
N ASN A 94 -24.11 3.39 6.13
CA ASN A 94 -24.18 3.75 7.53
C ASN A 94 -23.79 2.57 8.43
N ASP A 95 -24.27 1.33 8.15
CA ASP A 95 -23.86 0.13 8.85
C ASP A 95 -22.32 -0.08 8.72
N TYR A 96 -21.75 0.11 7.50
CA TYR A 96 -20.30 0.04 7.30
C TYR A 96 -19.54 1.16 8.02
N ILE A 97 -20.08 2.38 8.04
CA ILE A 97 -19.51 3.51 8.77
C ILE A 97 -19.63 3.26 10.28
N GLU A 98 -20.77 2.80 10.81
CA GLU A 98 -20.92 2.48 12.23
C GLU A 98 -20.04 1.31 12.67
N GLU A 99 -19.86 0.26 11.83
CA GLU A 99 -18.99 -0.87 12.09
C GLU A 99 -17.50 -0.50 12.03
N ASN A 100 -17.13 0.56 11.27
CA ASN A 100 -15.73 1.00 11.10
C ASN A 100 -15.43 2.36 11.77
N THR A 101 -16.37 2.98 12.48
CA THR A 101 -16.17 4.36 13.03
C THR A 101 -15.57 4.37 14.43
N ASP A 102 -15.46 3.23 15.11
CA ASP A 102 -14.78 3.14 16.41
C ASP A 102 -13.76 2.01 16.44
N SER A 103 -12.77 2.14 15.56
CA SER A 103 -11.64 1.20 15.49
C SER A 103 -10.53 1.52 16.49
N THR A 104 -10.77 2.43 17.44
CA THR A 104 -9.80 2.78 18.48
C THR A 104 -9.97 1.86 19.68
N LEU A 105 -8.91 1.15 20.03
CA LEU A 105 -8.82 0.34 21.25
C LEU A 105 -8.00 1.07 22.30
N TYR A 106 -8.45 1.00 23.54
CA TYR A 106 -7.81 1.67 24.67
C TYR A 106 -7.25 0.67 25.67
N GLY A 107 -6.07 0.95 26.19
CA GLY A 107 -5.38 0.17 27.23
C GLY A 107 -4.53 1.05 28.13
N THR A 108 -3.92 0.42 29.11
CA THR A 108 -2.99 1.00 30.08
C THR A 108 -1.73 0.14 30.20
N ILE A 109 -0.82 0.45 31.10
CA ILE A 109 0.36 -0.40 31.39
C ILE A 109 -0.09 -1.79 31.81
N GLY A 110 0.45 -2.80 31.16
CA GLY A 110 0.14 -4.22 31.33
C GLY A 110 -0.92 -4.77 30.39
N ASP A 111 -1.67 -3.90 29.70
CA ASP A 111 -2.68 -4.32 28.72
C ASP A 111 -2.06 -4.67 27.38
N THR A 112 -2.69 -5.62 26.69
CA THR A 112 -2.34 -6.03 25.32
C THR A 112 -3.46 -5.61 24.37
N LEU A 113 -3.11 -4.85 23.34
CA LEU A 113 -4.02 -4.44 22.27
C LEU A 113 -3.56 -5.03 20.94
N THR A 114 -4.49 -5.19 19.98
CA THR A 114 -4.17 -5.71 18.64
C THR A 114 -4.89 -4.94 17.54
N ASP A 115 -4.17 -4.64 16.49
CA ASP A 115 -4.72 -4.06 15.26
C ASP A 115 -5.22 -5.13 14.26
N GLY A 116 -4.88 -6.40 14.49
CA GLY A 116 -5.18 -7.54 13.63
C GLY A 116 -3.93 -8.17 13.02
N SER A 117 -2.85 -7.43 12.86
CA SER A 117 -1.54 -7.89 12.35
C SER A 117 -0.52 -8.02 13.48
N LEU A 118 -0.49 -7.04 14.36
CA LEU A 118 0.39 -6.98 15.52
C LEU A 118 -0.39 -7.03 16.83
N SER A 119 0.24 -7.59 17.84
CA SER A 119 -0.19 -7.57 19.23
C SER A 119 0.84 -6.78 20.03
N LEU A 120 0.43 -5.66 20.61
CA LEU A 120 1.28 -4.75 21.37
C LEU A 120 0.91 -4.80 22.85
N THR A 121 1.88 -5.01 23.71
CA THR A 121 1.72 -4.93 25.17
C THR A 121 2.58 -3.80 25.70
N LEU A 122 1.99 -2.78 26.32
CA LEU A 122 2.75 -1.75 27.02
C LEU A 122 3.22 -2.32 28.36
N THR A 123 4.51 -2.69 28.45
CA THR A 123 5.06 -3.37 29.63
C THR A 123 5.52 -2.42 30.72
N GLY A 124 5.79 -1.14 30.37
CA GLY A 124 6.20 -0.14 31.35
C GLY A 124 6.36 1.23 30.71
N ALA A 125 6.36 2.24 31.59
CA ALA A 125 6.65 3.62 31.22
C ALA A 125 7.52 4.22 32.32
N TYR A 126 8.65 4.85 31.94
CA TYR A 126 9.64 5.35 32.90
C TYR A 126 10.13 6.73 32.49
N LYS A 127 10.50 7.52 33.48
CA LYS A 127 11.07 8.86 33.33
C LYS A 127 12.58 8.81 33.44
N TYR A 128 13.27 9.55 32.58
CA TYR A 128 14.72 9.66 32.61
C TYR A 128 15.14 11.11 32.46
N ASP A 129 16.01 11.58 33.36
CA ASP A 129 16.69 12.89 33.23
C ASP A 129 17.81 12.86 32.18
N SER A 130 18.31 11.65 31.85
CA SER A 130 19.25 11.40 30.76
C SER A 130 19.29 9.90 30.45
N ILE A 131 19.64 9.52 29.20
CA ILE A 131 19.75 8.15 28.76
C ILE A 131 21.10 7.93 28.09
N GLY A 132 21.79 6.82 28.42
CA GLY A 132 23.09 6.45 27.89
C GLY A 132 24.23 6.70 28.85
N GLU A 133 25.47 6.38 28.42
CA GLU A 133 26.69 6.51 29.23
C GLU A 133 27.83 7.09 28.41
N GLY A 134 28.77 7.72 29.12
CA GLY A 134 30.02 8.21 28.54
C GLY A 134 29.83 9.33 27.52
N TYR A 135 30.25 9.07 26.27
CA TYR A 135 30.13 10.04 25.18
C TYR A 135 28.79 10.02 24.46
N PHE A 136 27.93 9.03 24.76
CA PHE A 136 26.64 8.82 24.13
C PHE A 136 25.50 9.06 25.12
N VAL A 137 25.53 10.17 25.82
CA VAL A 137 24.46 10.55 26.72
C VAL A 137 23.47 11.45 26.01
N ASN A 138 22.23 10.98 25.93
CA ASN A 138 21.10 11.78 25.49
C ASN A 138 20.58 12.57 26.68
N THR A 139 20.48 13.88 26.54
CA THR A 139 19.99 14.78 27.61
C THR A 139 18.84 15.61 27.05
N PRO A 140 17.68 15.65 27.72
CA PRO A 140 16.54 16.44 27.27
C PRO A 140 16.82 17.93 27.43
N ALA A 141 16.02 18.78 26.79
CA ALA A 141 16.08 20.21 26.95
C ALA A 141 15.81 20.65 28.42
N GLU A 142 16.25 21.85 28.80
CA GLU A 142 16.00 22.39 30.12
C GLU A 142 14.50 22.42 30.45
N GLY A 143 14.14 21.91 31.62
CA GLY A 143 12.73 21.80 32.08
C GLY A 143 11.98 20.59 31.55
N LYS A 144 12.64 19.73 30.74
CA LYS A 144 12.07 18.52 30.22
C LYS A 144 12.69 17.25 30.79
N GLU A 145 12.06 16.12 30.54
CA GLU A 145 12.52 14.76 30.83
C GLU A 145 12.18 13.84 29.65
N TYR A 146 12.85 12.71 29.55
CA TYR A 146 12.43 11.64 28.66
C TYR A 146 11.36 10.79 29.33
N LEU A 147 10.24 10.58 28.64
CA LEU A 147 9.28 9.54 28.94
C LEU A 147 9.51 8.39 27.97
N VAL A 148 9.90 7.23 28.49
CA VAL A 148 10.20 6.03 27.73
C VAL A 148 9.15 4.97 27.99
N LEU A 149 8.52 4.47 26.92
CA LEU A 149 7.48 3.46 26.98
C LEU A 149 8.03 2.18 26.36
N PHE A 150 7.99 1.08 27.11
CA PHE A 150 8.49 -0.23 26.68
C PHE A 150 7.34 -1.12 26.19
N PHE A 151 7.59 -1.79 25.08
CA PHE A 151 6.61 -2.67 24.45
C PHE A 151 7.17 -4.07 24.23
N ASP A 152 6.31 -5.08 24.47
CA ASP A 152 6.41 -6.40 23.89
C ASP A 152 5.49 -6.44 22.67
N ILE A 153 6.03 -6.84 21.52
CA ILE A 153 5.30 -6.89 20.24
C ILE A 153 5.36 -8.31 19.69
N GLU A 154 4.23 -8.80 19.22
CA GLU A 154 4.12 -10.10 18.55
C GLU A 154 3.44 -9.91 17.18
N ASN A 155 4.05 -10.44 16.13
CA ASN A 155 3.40 -10.56 14.83
C ASN A 155 2.43 -11.74 14.87
N ILE A 156 1.13 -11.46 14.85
CA ILE A 156 0.05 -12.44 14.84
C ILE A 156 -0.52 -12.69 13.44
N SER A 157 0.02 -12.00 12.42
CA SER A 157 -0.35 -12.18 11.02
C SER A 157 0.38 -13.37 10.37
N THR A 158 0.06 -13.64 9.12
CA THR A 158 0.71 -14.67 8.29
C THR A 158 1.83 -14.12 7.40
N GLU A 159 2.05 -12.80 7.42
CA GLU A 159 3.06 -12.10 6.64
C GLU A 159 4.09 -11.45 7.57
N SER A 160 5.21 -10.97 7.00
CA SER A 160 6.20 -10.20 7.77
C SER A 160 5.69 -8.78 7.97
N GLU A 161 5.77 -8.29 9.21
CA GLU A 161 5.37 -6.95 9.61
C GLU A 161 6.61 -6.14 10.00
N TYR A 162 6.68 -4.87 9.59
CA TYR A 162 7.68 -3.93 10.06
C TYR A 162 7.07 -3.03 11.11
N VAL A 163 7.73 -2.88 12.24
CA VAL A 163 7.33 -1.95 13.28
C VAL A 163 8.45 -0.99 13.60
N SER A 164 8.13 0.28 13.72
CA SER A 164 9.07 1.36 13.98
C SER A 164 8.50 2.31 15.03
N TYR A 165 9.39 2.97 15.78
CA TYR A 165 8.97 4.04 16.68
C TYR A 165 8.26 5.20 15.94
N TYR A 166 8.44 5.34 14.63
CA TYR A 166 7.70 6.32 13.81
C TYR A 166 6.23 5.99 13.60
N ASP A 167 5.79 4.76 13.90
CA ASP A 167 4.39 4.35 13.83
C ASP A 167 3.60 4.81 15.07
N PHE A 168 4.27 5.51 15.98
CA PHE A 168 3.71 6.00 17.24
C PHE A 168 3.60 7.52 17.26
N GLU A 169 2.52 8.02 17.84
CA GLU A 169 2.28 9.43 18.13
C GLU A 169 2.06 9.62 19.62
N GLY A 170 2.65 10.65 20.21
CA GLY A 170 2.51 10.97 21.64
C GLY A 170 1.67 12.21 21.88
N TYR A 171 0.86 12.18 22.94
CA TYR A 171 0.09 13.33 23.39
C TYR A 171 0.27 13.52 24.89
N VAL A 172 0.71 14.69 25.28
CA VAL A 172 0.86 15.14 26.67
C VAL A 172 -0.26 16.11 27.00
N ASP A 173 -1.14 15.77 27.96
CA ASP A 173 -2.26 16.63 28.35
C ASP A 173 -3.06 17.13 27.11
N ASP A 174 -3.39 16.21 26.20
CA ASP A 174 -4.08 16.43 24.93
C ASP A 174 -3.27 17.22 23.86
N VAL A 175 -1.98 17.51 24.10
CA VAL A 175 -1.13 18.22 23.15
C VAL A 175 -0.10 17.28 22.54
N ALA A 176 -0.05 17.23 21.21
CA ALA A 176 0.94 16.42 20.49
C ALA A 176 2.37 16.77 20.88
N CYS A 177 3.20 15.76 21.11
CA CYS A 177 4.61 15.91 21.40
C CYS A 177 5.48 15.12 20.43
N ASP A 178 6.71 15.60 20.24
CA ASP A 178 7.64 14.99 19.29
C ASP A 178 8.23 13.69 19.86
N ILE A 179 8.28 12.68 19.01
CA ILE A 179 9.01 11.45 19.29
C ILE A 179 10.51 11.72 19.23
N THR A 180 11.26 11.08 20.09
CA THR A 180 12.70 11.27 20.20
C THR A 180 13.43 9.96 19.94
N GLY A 181 14.32 9.95 18.95
CA GLY A 181 15.26 8.85 18.74
C GLY A 181 16.34 8.86 19.82
N ILE A 182 16.55 7.74 20.48
CA ILE A 182 17.58 7.56 21.49
C ILE A 182 18.78 6.84 20.87
N LEU A 183 19.98 7.41 21.02
CA LEU A 183 21.20 6.75 20.59
C LEU A 183 21.64 5.74 21.67
N GLY A 184 21.57 4.45 21.33
CA GLY A 184 21.94 3.36 22.22
C GLY A 184 20.76 2.53 22.66
N ASP A 185 20.94 1.79 23.75
CA ASP A 185 19.92 0.96 24.36
C ASP A 185 19.65 1.38 25.81
N ILE A 186 18.54 0.91 26.35
CA ILE A 186 18.21 1.02 27.78
C ILE A 186 18.11 -0.43 28.29
N GLU A 187 19.04 -0.83 29.17
CA GLU A 187 19.11 -2.20 29.73
C GLU A 187 19.18 -3.30 28.65
N GLY A 188 19.80 -3.02 27.49
CA GLY A 188 19.92 -3.95 26.38
C GLY A 188 18.69 -3.99 25.45
N ILE A 189 17.72 -3.12 25.66
CA ILE A 189 16.55 -2.93 24.80
C ILE A 189 16.78 -1.71 23.94
N SER A 190 16.64 -1.84 22.62
CA SER A 190 16.77 -0.73 21.67
C SER A 190 15.41 -0.09 21.37
N ASP A 191 15.43 1.07 20.74
CA ASP A 191 14.23 1.66 20.15
C ASP A 191 13.61 0.73 19.10
N LEU A 192 12.29 0.86 18.88
CA LEU A 192 11.56 0.02 17.95
C LEU A 192 11.95 0.35 16.52
N ALA A 193 12.59 -0.59 15.82
CA ALA A 193 12.86 -0.56 14.39
C ALA A 193 13.21 -1.97 13.89
N THR A 194 12.21 -2.81 13.60
CA THR A 194 12.47 -4.22 13.29
C THR A 194 11.43 -4.83 12.35
N ASP A 195 11.91 -5.78 11.53
CA ASP A 195 11.05 -6.70 10.77
C ASP A 195 10.72 -7.92 11.64
N LEU A 196 9.44 -8.23 11.76
CA LEU A 196 8.93 -9.40 12.47
C LEU A 196 8.33 -10.41 11.49
N ALA A 197 8.97 -11.55 11.33
CA ALA A 197 8.37 -12.67 10.62
C ALA A 197 7.12 -13.19 11.36
N PRO A 198 6.21 -13.93 10.70
CA PRO A 198 5.03 -14.50 11.33
C PRO A 198 5.32 -15.25 12.64
N SER A 199 4.51 -14.99 13.67
CA SER A 199 4.61 -15.56 15.01
C SER A 199 5.94 -15.26 15.74
N LYS A 200 6.65 -14.19 15.36
CA LYS A 200 7.85 -13.71 16.07
C LYS A 200 7.52 -12.53 16.95
N LYS A 201 8.38 -12.34 17.94
CA LYS A 201 8.26 -11.29 18.96
C LYS A 201 9.48 -10.39 18.96
N ALA A 202 9.28 -9.15 19.33
CA ALA A 202 10.33 -8.20 19.66
C ALA A 202 9.99 -7.47 20.96
N GLN A 203 11.03 -6.97 21.61
CA GLN A 203 10.93 -5.98 22.68
C GLN A 203 11.61 -4.71 22.19
N GLY A 204 11.02 -3.59 22.52
CA GLY A 204 11.59 -2.30 22.17
C GLY A 204 10.96 -1.18 22.97
N PHE A 205 11.46 0.02 22.78
CA PHE A 205 10.89 1.20 23.41
C PHE A 205 10.63 2.31 22.42
N VAL A 206 9.78 3.24 22.85
CA VAL A 206 9.53 4.52 22.20
C VAL A 206 9.76 5.61 23.23
N ALA A 207 10.48 6.68 22.87
CA ALA A 207 10.83 7.77 23.76
C ALA A 207 10.23 9.10 23.29
N PHE A 208 9.80 9.90 24.24
CA PHE A 208 9.30 11.26 24.03
C PHE A 208 9.98 12.23 24.95
N GLU A 209 10.23 13.44 24.48
CA GLU A 209 10.74 14.53 25.30
C GLU A 209 9.57 15.38 25.80
N VAL A 210 9.25 15.29 27.09
CA VAL A 210 8.06 15.88 27.71
C VAL A 210 8.43 16.91 28.78
N ASN A 211 7.53 17.85 29.07
CA ASN A 211 7.71 18.77 30.22
C ASN A 211 7.56 17.98 31.53
N LYS A 212 8.34 18.31 32.56
CA LYS A 212 8.33 17.57 33.84
C LYS A 212 7.00 17.58 34.59
N ASN A 213 6.09 18.51 34.30
CA ASN A 213 4.83 18.71 35.03
C ASN A 213 3.59 18.19 34.24
N TRP A 214 3.76 17.13 33.44
CA TRP A 214 2.62 16.53 32.77
C TRP A 214 1.72 15.71 33.71
N GLU A 215 0.43 15.57 33.39
CA GLU A 215 -0.54 14.78 34.18
C GLU A 215 -0.91 13.49 33.48
N ASN A 216 -1.20 13.55 32.16
CA ASN A 216 -1.65 12.43 31.37
C ASN A 216 -0.81 12.34 30.09
N PHE A 217 -0.54 11.11 29.68
CA PHE A 217 0.11 10.81 28.42
C PHE A 217 -0.67 9.75 27.67
N GLU A 218 -0.90 9.98 26.39
CA GLU A 218 -1.45 8.98 25.48
C GLU A 218 -0.42 8.66 24.40
N ILE A 219 -0.17 7.37 24.17
CA ILE A 219 0.59 6.91 23.01
C ILE A 219 -0.35 6.19 22.05
N HIS A 220 -0.40 6.67 20.83
CA HIS A 220 -1.20 6.13 19.75
C HIS A 220 -0.30 5.35 18.80
N TYR A 221 -0.60 4.10 18.55
CA TYR A 221 -0.02 3.30 17.49
C TYR A 221 -1.03 3.19 16.36
N LYS A 222 -0.57 3.47 15.14
CA LYS A 222 -1.38 3.34 13.93
C LYS A 222 -0.51 2.85 12.79
N GLU A 223 -0.79 1.67 12.30
CA GLU A 223 -0.19 1.17 11.08
C GLU A 223 -0.58 2.06 9.89
N PHE A 224 0.35 2.29 8.94
CA PHE A 224 0.17 3.21 7.80
C PHE A 224 -1.07 2.91 6.94
N LEU A 225 -1.45 1.63 6.82
CA LEU A 225 -2.66 1.19 6.09
C LEU A 225 -3.65 0.46 7.02
N GLY A 226 -3.45 0.52 8.33
CA GLY A 226 -4.29 -0.14 9.32
C GLY A 226 -5.61 0.59 9.55
N ASP A 227 -6.66 -0.17 9.81
CA ASP A 227 -8.00 0.36 10.09
C ASP A 227 -8.19 0.71 11.58
N ARG A 228 -7.26 0.31 12.46
CA ARG A 228 -7.35 0.46 13.91
C ARG A 228 -6.27 1.37 14.47
N THR A 229 -6.64 2.12 15.49
CA THR A 229 -5.70 2.88 16.32
C THR A 229 -5.65 2.24 17.70
N LEU A 230 -4.45 1.92 18.18
CA LEU A 230 -4.25 1.41 19.54
C LEU A 230 -3.76 2.56 20.42
N VAL A 231 -4.48 2.84 21.51
CA VAL A 231 -4.18 3.95 22.40
C VAL A 231 -3.89 3.42 23.78
N PHE A 232 -2.66 3.66 24.28
CA PHE A 232 -2.31 3.35 25.65
C PHE A 232 -2.24 4.65 26.46
N LYS A 233 -2.93 4.66 27.60
CA LYS A 233 -2.99 5.81 28.51
C LYS A 233 -2.09 5.58 29.71
N VAL A 234 -1.28 6.59 30.00
CA VAL A 234 -0.35 6.59 31.13
C VAL A 234 -0.60 7.84 31.95
N SER A 235 -0.97 7.68 33.23
CA SER A 235 -1.02 8.79 34.17
C SER A 235 0.36 9.10 34.72
N ASN A 236 0.56 10.32 35.21
CA ASN A 236 1.85 10.76 35.73
C ASN A 236 2.44 9.75 36.72
N ILE A 237 3.62 9.28 36.38
CA ILE A 237 4.38 8.31 37.17
C ILE A 237 5.16 9.11 38.22
N GLU A 238 4.72 9.06 39.47
CA GLU A 238 5.54 9.60 40.58
C GLU A 238 6.77 8.70 40.72
N GLY A 239 7.90 9.22 40.26
CA GLY A 239 9.26 8.78 40.47
C GLY A 239 9.53 7.26 40.47
N ALA A 240 10.19 6.77 39.38
CA ALA A 240 10.99 5.56 39.49
C ALA A 240 12.35 5.87 40.07
#